data_b99fb3c80ba4aacdec4b6671b2d0321f
#
_entry.id   b99fb3c80ba4aacdec4b6671b2d0321f
#
_cell.length_a   1.000
_cell.length_b   1.000
_cell.length_c   1.000
_cell.angle_alpha   90.00
_cell.angle_beta   90.00
_cell.angle_gamma   90.00
#
_symmetry.space_group_name_H-M   'P 1'
#
loop_
_entity.id
_entity.type
_entity.pdbx_description
1 polymer ?
#
loop_
_entity_poly.entity_id
_entity_poly.type
_entity_poly.pdbx_seq_one_letter_code
_entity_poly.pdbx_strand_id
1 'polypeptide(L)'
;MSLISLGIFIILFIILFIIELKRNNKYNNIIGVKSRFNPNTIYLISIILMVFFTIINLIIGEKIELCLMTLINSIVIMLVAFLLSRKCIYISDDKITNVELFGKEVIEIKNITKVELGYFIKVSSKNSIIKLEAKFYDGNIEEIKKVLSRYTKL
;
A
#
# COMPACT_ATOMS: atom_id res chain seq x y z
N MET A 1 23.14 -16.79 -9.36
CA MET A 1 22.87 -16.04 -8.10
C MET A 1 23.59 -16.73 -6.96
N SER A 2 24.44 -16.03 -6.21
CA SER A 2 25.12 -16.68 -5.09
C SER A 2 24.09 -16.97 -3.99
N LEU A 3 24.28 -18.06 -3.23
CA LEU A 3 23.48 -18.37 -2.03
C LEU A 3 23.40 -17.17 -1.06
N ILE A 4 24.44 -16.33 -1.06
CA ILE A 4 24.53 -15.10 -0.26
C ILE A 4 23.48 -14.08 -0.68
N SER A 5 23.26 -13.85 -1.99
CA SER A 5 22.27 -12.88 -2.47
C SER A 5 20.84 -13.32 -2.20
N LEU A 6 20.56 -14.62 -2.27
CA LEU A 6 19.26 -15.18 -1.88
C LEU A 6 19.03 -15.00 -0.37
N GLY A 7 20.06 -15.25 0.45
CA GLY A 7 19.98 -15.05 1.90
C GLY A 7 19.68 -13.61 2.28
N ILE A 8 20.34 -12.63 1.66
CA ILE A 8 20.10 -11.20 1.90
C ILE A 8 18.65 -10.84 1.54
N PHE A 9 18.13 -11.33 0.40
CA PHE A 9 16.76 -11.06 0.00
C PHE A 9 15.73 -11.61 1.01
N ILE A 10 15.92 -12.87 1.46
CA ILE A 10 15.03 -13.50 2.44
C ILE A 10 15.04 -12.72 3.77
N ILE A 11 16.22 -12.32 4.25
CA ILE A 11 16.36 -11.56 5.49
C ILE A 11 15.62 -10.20 5.37
N LEU A 12 15.81 -9.49 4.26
CA LEU A 12 15.15 -8.22 4.00
C LEU A 12 13.62 -8.37 3.95
N PHE A 13 13.14 -9.42 3.27
CA PHE A 13 11.70 -9.74 3.22
C PHE A 13 11.13 -10.00 4.62
N ILE A 14 11.82 -10.80 5.44
CA ILE A 14 11.39 -11.09 6.82
C ILE A 14 11.35 -9.81 7.66
N ILE A 15 12.36 -8.95 7.56
CA ILE A 15 12.41 -7.68 8.30
C ILE A 15 11.23 -6.79 7.92
N LEU A 16 10.96 -6.60 6.62
CA LEU A 16 9.84 -5.78 6.13
C LEU A 16 8.51 -6.37 6.55
N PHE A 17 8.35 -7.69 6.51
CA PHE A 17 7.15 -8.39 6.96
C PHE A 17 6.89 -8.19 8.47
N ILE A 18 7.94 -8.29 9.31
CA ILE A 18 7.83 -8.04 10.76
C ILE A 18 7.44 -6.57 11.04
N ILE A 19 8.03 -5.62 10.31
CA ILE A 19 7.69 -4.20 10.44
C ILE A 19 6.21 -3.99 10.07
N GLU A 20 5.73 -4.66 9.04
CA GLU A 20 4.34 -4.56 8.61
C GLU A 20 3.37 -5.18 9.61
N LEU A 21 3.70 -6.33 10.19
CA LEU A 21 2.92 -6.95 11.27
C LEU A 21 2.80 -6.03 12.50
N LYS A 22 3.91 -5.45 12.95
CA LYS A 22 3.89 -4.49 14.08
C LYS A 22 3.03 -3.27 13.78
N ARG A 23 3.07 -2.76 12.56
CA ARG A 23 2.24 -1.63 12.14
C ARG A 23 0.76 -2.01 12.08
N ASN A 24 0.43 -3.22 11.63
CA ASN A 24 -0.93 -3.72 11.60
C ASN A 24 -1.57 -3.66 12.98
N ASN A 25 -0.87 -4.09 14.02
CA ASN A 25 -1.35 -4.03 15.39
C ASN A 25 -1.61 -2.59 15.87
N LYS A 26 -0.78 -1.63 15.45
CA LYS A 26 -0.98 -0.23 15.81
C LYS A 26 -2.27 0.36 15.22
N TYR A 27 -2.62 -0.01 13.98
CA TYR A 27 -3.84 0.49 13.32
C TYR A 27 -5.09 -0.34 13.63
N ASN A 28 -4.95 -1.54 14.21
CA ASN A 28 -6.11 -2.32 14.64
C ASN A 28 -6.87 -1.69 15.81
N ASN A 29 -6.21 -0.85 16.60
CA ASN A 29 -6.80 -0.17 17.75
C ASN A 29 -7.49 1.15 17.39
N ILE A 30 -7.57 1.52 16.10
CA ILE A 30 -8.28 2.72 15.67
C ILE A 30 -9.78 2.42 15.62
N ILE A 31 -10.55 3.16 16.39
CA ILE A 31 -12.01 3.11 16.34
C ILE A 31 -12.48 3.79 15.05
N GLY A 32 -13.33 3.10 14.28
CA GLY A 32 -13.88 3.61 13.04
C GLY A 32 -13.70 2.67 11.85
N VAL A 33 -14.20 3.10 10.69
CA VAL A 33 -14.09 2.33 9.44
C VAL A 33 -12.77 2.61 8.77
N LYS A 34 -12.04 1.55 8.42
CA LYS A 34 -10.75 1.68 7.76
C LYS A 34 -10.64 0.77 6.53
N SER A 35 -9.91 1.22 5.55
CA SER A 35 -9.47 0.42 4.42
C SER A 35 -7.99 0.67 4.12
N ARG A 36 -7.31 -0.32 3.61
CA ARG A 36 -5.88 -0.29 3.31
C ARG A 36 -5.63 -0.48 1.84
N PHE A 37 -4.55 0.15 1.37
CA PHE A 37 -4.02 -0.15 0.06
C PHE A 37 -3.48 -1.58 0.03
N ASN A 38 -3.90 -2.38 -0.97
CA ASN A 38 -3.47 -3.77 -1.14
C ASN A 38 -2.27 -3.87 -2.09
N PRO A 39 -1.05 -4.06 -1.56
CA PRO A 39 0.13 -4.24 -2.37
C PRO A 39 0.39 -5.70 -2.78
N ASN A 40 -0.51 -6.64 -2.44
CA ASN A 40 -0.26 -8.08 -2.63
C ASN A 40 0.08 -8.42 -4.08
N THR A 41 -0.58 -7.79 -5.04
CA THR A 41 -0.29 -7.99 -6.47
C THR A 41 1.14 -7.59 -6.80
N ILE A 42 1.64 -6.48 -6.24
CA ILE A 42 3.01 -6.00 -6.48
C ILE A 42 4.02 -6.96 -5.86
N TYR A 43 3.76 -7.46 -4.63
CA TYR A 43 4.59 -8.47 -4.00
C TYR A 43 4.65 -9.76 -4.83
N LEU A 44 3.50 -10.24 -5.31
CA LEU A 44 3.42 -11.44 -6.13
C LEU A 44 4.22 -11.27 -7.43
N ILE A 45 4.04 -10.17 -8.15
CA ILE A 45 4.79 -9.86 -9.37
C ILE A 45 6.29 -9.81 -9.08
N SER A 46 6.72 -9.18 -7.99
CA SER A 46 8.14 -9.09 -7.64
C SER A 46 8.76 -10.47 -7.37
N ILE A 47 8.04 -11.37 -6.72
CA ILE A 47 8.48 -12.75 -6.46
C ILE A 47 8.59 -13.53 -7.78
N ILE A 48 7.56 -13.44 -8.64
CA ILE A 48 7.56 -14.14 -9.94
C ILE A 48 8.73 -13.67 -10.79
N LEU A 49 8.96 -12.37 -10.90
CA LEU A 49 10.08 -11.80 -11.66
C LEU A 49 11.43 -12.26 -11.09
N MET A 50 11.58 -12.27 -9.76
CA MET A 50 12.80 -12.73 -9.12
C MET A 50 13.09 -14.21 -9.44
N VAL A 51 12.09 -15.08 -9.32
CA VAL A 51 12.22 -16.51 -9.64
C VAL A 51 12.55 -16.70 -11.12
N PHE A 52 11.85 -16.02 -12.02
CA PHE A 52 12.06 -16.08 -13.46
C PHE A 52 13.48 -15.68 -13.85
N PHE A 53 13.97 -14.54 -13.38
CA PHE A 53 15.34 -14.10 -13.65
C PHE A 53 16.40 -15.01 -13.01
N THR A 54 16.12 -15.60 -11.85
CA THR A 54 17.02 -16.57 -11.23
C THR A 54 17.19 -17.81 -12.09
N ILE A 55 16.09 -18.34 -12.65
CA ILE A 55 16.11 -19.51 -13.55
C ILE A 55 16.88 -19.17 -14.82
N ILE A 56 16.61 -18.01 -15.44
CA ILE A 56 17.33 -17.57 -16.64
C ILE A 56 18.85 -17.50 -16.38
N ASN A 57 19.26 -16.87 -15.30
CA ASN A 57 20.67 -16.72 -14.95
C ASN A 57 21.36 -18.08 -14.70
N LEU A 58 20.63 -19.06 -14.13
CA LEU A 58 21.15 -20.43 -13.96
C LEU A 58 21.33 -21.17 -15.28
N ILE A 59 20.43 -20.96 -16.26
CA ILE A 59 20.46 -21.62 -17.56
C ILE A 59 21.58 -21.04 -18.45
N ILE A 60 21.74 -19.73 -18.44
CA ILE A 60 22.66 -19.02 -19.35
C ILE A 60 24.10 -19.00 -18.81
N GLY A 61 24.31 -19.34 -17.53
CA GLY A 61 25.64 -19.33 -16.90
C GLY A 61 26.25 -17.93 -16.78
N GLU A 62 25.47 -16.95 -16.50
CA GLU A 62 25.74 -15.55 -16.73
C GLU A 62 26.61 -14.85 -15.67
N LYS A 63 27.18 -13.71 -16.11
CA LYS A 63 28.09 -12.84 -15.35
C LYS A 63 27.43 -12.34 -14.04
N ILE A 64 28.22 -12.23 -13.01
CA ILE A 64 27.86 -11.73 -11.66
C ILE A 64 27.08 -10.40 -11.73
N GLU A 65 27.38 -9.53 -12.70
CA GLU A 65 26.74 -8.23 -12.89
C GLU A 65 25.23 -8.32 -13.16
N LEU A 66 24.78 -9.25 -14.00
CA LEU A 66 23.36 -9.46 -14.30
C LEU A 66 22.60 -9.98 -13.07
N CYS A 67 23.23 -10.87 -12.31
CA CYS A 67 22.66 -11.35 -11.05
C CYS A 67 22.47 -10.22 -10.01
N LEU A 68 23.43 -9.30 -9.94
CA LEU A 68 23.34 -8.14 -9.08
C LEU A 68 22.23 -7.17 -9.50
N MET A 69 22.10 -6.90 -10.81
CA MET A 69 21.02 -6.04 -11.32
C MET A 69 19.63 -6.61 -11.03
N THR A 70 19.43 -7.91 -11.22
CA THR A 70 18.12 -8.53 -10.92
C THR A 70 17.81 -8.52 -9.43
N LEU A 71 18.80 -8.69 -8.57
CA LEU A 71 18.64 -8.57 -7.12
C LEU A 71 18.26 -7.14 -6.72
N ILE A 72 18.95 -6.13 -7.24
CA ILE A 72 18.67 -4.72 -6.95
C ILE A 72 17.24 -4.36 -7.38
N ASN A 73 16.82 -4.72 -8.60
CA ASN A 73 15.47 -4.48 -9.09
C ASN A 73 14.39 -5.14 -8.20
N SER A 74 14.62 -6.37 -7.78
CA SER A 74 13.67 -7.08 -6.90
C SER A 74 13.55 -6.39 -5.53
N ILE A 75 14.66 -5.92 -4.97
CA ILE A 75 14.67 -5.14 -3.71
C ILE A 75 13.90 -3.84 -3.88
N VAL A 76 14.13 -3.11 -4.98
CA VAL A 76 13.42 -1.85 -5.26
C VAL A 76 11.92 -2.07 -5.36
N ILE A 77 11.46 -3.08 -6.12
CA ILE A 77 10.03 -3.39 -6.26
C ILE A 77 9.43 -3.74 -4.89
N MET A 78 10.14 -4.53 -4.09
CA MET A 78 9.68 -4.91 -2.74
C MET A 78 9.58 -3.69 -1.81
N LEU A 79 10.53 -2.76 -1.87
CA LEU A 79 10.48 -1.50 -1.11
C LEU A 79 9.30 -0.62 -1.55
N VAL A 80 9.03 -0.53 -2.86
CA VAL A 80 7.87 0.20 -3.38
C VAL A 80 6.57 -0.44 -2.86
N ALA A 81 6.43 -1.77 -2.93
CA ALA A 81 5.26 -2.45 -2.40
C ALA A 81 5.08 -2.21 -0.90
N PHE A 82 6.17 -2.26 -0.12
CA PHE A 82 6.17 -1.95 1.31
C PHE A 82 5.71 -0.50 1.58
N LEU A 83 6.24 0.47 0.84
CA LEU A 83 5.83 1.87 0.97
C LEU A 83 4.35 2.05 0.66
N LEU A 84 3.87 1.45 -0.43
CA LEU A 84 2.46 1.52 -0.81
C LEU A 84 1.54 0.87 0.24
N SER A 85 1.99 -0.19 0.91
CA SER A 85 1.24 -0.82 2.00
C SER A 85 0.98 0.11 3.18
N ARG A 86 1.72 1.22 3.29
CA ARG A 86 1.53 2.22 4.34
C ARG A 86 0.31 3.12 4.10
N LYS A 87 -0.18 3.19 2.87
CA LYS A 87 -1.38 3.97 2.57
C LYS A 87 -2.61 3.34 3.21
N CYS A 88 -3.36 4.13 3.90
CA CYS A 88 -4.65 3.72 4.44
C CYS A 88 -5.58 4.91 4.59
N ILE A 89 -6.87 4.64 4.49
CA ILE A 89 -7.92 5.60 4.82
C ILE A 89 -8.72 5.07 5.98
N TYR A 90 -9.09 5.93 6.90
CA TYR A 90 -10.02 5.61 7.97
C TYR A 90 -10.94 6.79 8.29
N ILE A 91 -12.14 6.45 8.71
CA ILE A 91 -13.17 7.40 9.13
C ILE A 91 -13.45 7.14 10.60
N SER A 92 -13.24 8.14 11.43
CA SER A 92 -13.70 8.20 12.81
C SER A 92 -14.94 9.11 12.91
N ASP A 93 -15.52 9.23 14.10
CA ASP A 93 -16.79 9.98 14.29
C ASP A 93 -16.70 11.44 13.85
N ASP A 94 -15.53 12.05 13.92
CA ASP A 94 -15.30 13.48 13.70
C ASP A 94 -14.45 13.81 12.46
N LYS A 95 -13.73 12.84 11.91
CA LYS A 95 -12.74 13.12 10.85
C LYS A 95 -12.51 11.96 9.90
N ILE A 96 -12.12 12.31 8.68
CA ILE A 96 -11.58 11.41 7.67
C ILE A 96 -10.07 11.62 7.63
N THR A 97 -9.31 10.54 7.76
CA THR A 97 -7.86 10.59 7.67
C THR A 97 -7.39 9.70 6.53
N ASN A 98 -6.65 10.29 5.61
CA ASN A 98 -5.93 9.59 4.54
C ASN A 98 -4.44 9.61 4.88
N VAL A 99 -3.87 8.43 5.08
CA VAL A 99 -2.43 8.27 5.34
C VAL A 99 -1.74 8.00 4.02
N GLU A 100 -0.89 8.92 3.61
CA GLU A 100 -0.04 8.85 2.43
C GLU A 100 1.36 8.33 2.77
N LEU A 101 2.21 8.19 1.74
CA LEU A 101 3.59 7.72 1.92
C LEU A 101 4.41 8.62 2.84
N PHE A 102 4.26 9.92 2.70
CA PHE A 102 5.08 10.94 3.36
C PHE A 102 4.28 11.89 4.26
N GLY A 103 3.04 11.54 4.57
CA GLY A 103 2.21 12.40 5.39
C GLY A 103 0.83 11.81 5.66
N LYS A 104 0.00 12.65 6.22
CA LYS A 104 -1.42 12.37 6.41
C LYS A 104 -2.24 13.62 6.09
N GLU A 105 -3.35 13.40 5.41
CA GLU A 105 -4.37 14.42 5.19
C GLU A 105 -5.55 14.13 6.10
N VAL A 106 -6.06 15.15 6.75
CA VAL A 106 -7.18 15.04 7.67
C VAL A 106 -8.25 16.05 7.27
N ILE A 107 -9.48 15.58 7.07
CA ILE A 107 -10.66 16.41 6.85
C ILE A 107 -11.62 16.16 8.01
N GLU A 108 -11.97 17.19 8.74
CA GLU A 108 -13.05 17.13 9.72
C GLU A 108 -14.40 16.99 8.99
N ILE A 109 -15.25 16.09 9.48
CA ILE A 109 -16.52 15.76 8.81
C ILE A 109 -17.40 17.00 8.65
N LYS A 110 -17.42 17.89 9.64
CA LYS A 110 -18.16 19.16 9.58
C LYS A 110 -17.70 20.14 8.49
N ASN A 111 -16.45 19.95 7.99
CA ASN A 111 -15.85 20.80 6.96
C ASN A 111 -15.95 20.21 5.56
N ILE A 112 -16.64 19.09 5.39
CA ILE A 112 -16.87 18.47 4.08
C ILE A 112 -17.78 19.37 3.28
N THR A 113 -17.35 19.75 2.08
CA THR A 113 -18.13 20.57 1.15
C THR A 113 -18.71 19.72 0.01
N LYS A 114 -18.05 18.62 -0.35
CA LYS A 114 -18.49 17.75 -1.43
C LYS A 114 -17.92 16.34 -1.27
N VAL A 115 -18.76 15.34 -1.56
CA VAL A 115 -18.35 13.93 -1.66
C VAL A 115 -18.78 13.41 -3.03
N GLU A 116 -17.83 12.87 -3.79
CA GLU A 116 -18.06 12.19 -5.08
C GLU A 116 -17.71 10.73 -4.91
N LEU A 117 -18.67 9.84 -5.14
CA LEU A 117 -18.53 8.40 -5.08
C LEU A 117 -18.62 7.83 -6.50
N GLY A 118 -17.52 7.30 -7.01
CA GLY A 118 -17.44 6.68 -8.33
C GLY A 118 -16.23 5.77 -8.41
N TYR A 119 -15.57 5.78 -9.56
CA TYR A 119 -14.28 5.12 -9.74
C TYR A 119 -13.24 5.63 -8.74
N PHE A 120 -13.27 6.93 -8.48
CA PHE A 120 -12.55 7.55 -7.38
C PHE A 120 -13.53 7.93 -6.27
N ILE A 121 -13.11 7.74 -5.03
CA ILE A 121 -13.74 8.39 -3.88
C ILE A 121 -13.02 9.72 -3.71
N LYS A 122 -13.76 10.82 -3.81
CA LYS A 122 -13.22 12.15 -3.64
C LYS A 122 -13.98 12.88 -2.56
N VAL A 123 -13.29 13.30 -1.52
CA VAL A 123 -13.81 14.08 -0.41
C VAL A 123 -13.14 15.43 -0.42
N SER A 124 -13.92 16.47 -0.59
CA SER A 124 -13.44 17.86 -0.67
C SER A 124 -13.86 18.64 0.56
N SER A 125 -12.96 19.47 1.05
CA SER A 125 -13.21 20.52 2.02
C SER A 125 -12.73 21.86 1.45
N LYS A 126 -12.90 22.97 2.20
CA LYS A 126 -12.40 24.28 1.75
C LYS A 126 -10.90 24.30 1.46
N ASN A 127 -10.10 23.51 2.21
CA ASN A 127 -8.64 23.61 2.21
C ASN A 127 -7.93 22.34 1.74
N SER A 128 -8.64 21.22 1.53
CA SER A 128 -8.02 19.95 1.17
C SER A 128 -8.97 19.07 0.37
N ILE A 129 -8.37 18.17 -0.43
CA ILE A 129 -9.10 17.21 -1.24
C ILE A 129 -8.41 15.84 -1.07
N ILE A 130 -9.13 14.89 -0.47
CA ILE A 130 -8.73 13.49 -0.43
C ILE A 130 -9.29 12.79 -1.66
N LYS A 131 -8.42 12.16 -2.46
CA LYS A 131 -8.79 11.41 -3.66
C LYS A 131 -8.14 10.04 -3.60
N LEU A 132 -8.94 8.98 -3.71
CA LEU A 132 -8.43 7.61 -3.73
C LEU A 132 -9.17 6.74 -4.75
N GLU A 133 -8.46 5.81 -5.32
CA GLU A 133 -8.99 4.79 -6.21
C GLU A 133 -9.47 3.59 -5.39
N ALA A 134 -10.77 3.44 -5.27
CA ALA A 134 -11.40 2.44 -4.40
C ALA A 134 -10.94 1.01 -4.69
N LYS A 135 -10.67 0.69 -5.96
CA LYS A 135 -10.24 -0.66 -6.39
C LYS A 135 -8.90 -1.13 -5.80
N PHE A 136 -8.05 -0.20 -5.36
CA PHE A 136 -6.74 -0.54 -4.79
C PHE A 136 -6.77 -0.71 -3.27
N TYR A 137 -7.94 -0.52 -2.65
CA TYR A 137 -8.07 -0.62 -1.21
C TYR A 137 -8.82 -1.89 -0.82
N ASP A 138 -8.28 -2.60 0.15
CA ASP A 138 -8.89 -3.76 0.79
C ASP A 138 -9.68 -3.40 2.05
N GLY A 139 -10.43 -4.37 2.53
CA GLY A 139 -11.18 -4.24 3.77
C GLY A 139 -12.49 -3.50 3.58
N ASN A 140 -12.81 -2.56 4.45
CA ASN A 140 -14.14 -2.00 4.55
C ASN A 140 -14.39 -0.82 3.59
N ILE A 141 -13.87 -0.87 2.35
CA ILE A 141 -14.04 0.23 1.39
C ILE A 141 -15.52 0.50 1.07
N GLU A 142 -16.34 -0.54 0.98
CA GLU A 142 -17.78 -0.40 0.74
C GLU A 142 -18.50 0.21 1.96
N GLU A 143 -18.04 -0.09 3.16
CA GLU A 143 -18.53 0.53 4.38
C GLU A 143 -18.14 2.01 4.44
N ILE A 144 -16.89 2.34 4.03
CA ILE A 144 -16.44 3.72 3.87
C ILE A 144 -17.35 4.47 2.88
N LYS A 145 -17.65 3.89 1.72
CA LYS A 145 -18.59 4.47 0.75
C LYS A 145 -19.98 4.67 1.35
N LYS A 146 -20.48 3.67 2.10
CA LYS A 146 -21.79 3.75 2.78
C LYS A 146 -21.84 4.88 3.80
N VAL A 147 -20.77 5.07 4.58
CA VAL A 147 -20.69 6.20 5.52
C VAL A 147 -20.63 7.51 4.76
N LEU A 148 -19.79 7.61 3.73
CA LEU A 148 -19.64 8.84 2.94
C LEU A 148 -20.86 9.19 2.11
N SER A 149 -21.68 8.22 1.71
CA SER A 149 -22.93 8.47 0.97
C SER A 149 -23.94 9.32 1.74
N ARG A 150 -23.81 9.36 3.08
CA ARG A 150 -24.63 10.26 3.92
C ARG A 150 -24.32 11.74 3.67
N TYR A 151 -23.14 12.04 3.15
CA TYR A 151 -22.64 13.39 2.88
C TYR A 151 -22.65 13.76 1.39
N THR A 152 -23.13 12.88 0.49
CA THR A 152 -23.21 13.17 -0.95
C THR A 152 -24.36 14.11 -1.30
N LYS A 153 -25.28 14.36 -0.37
CA LYS A 153 -26.46 15.24 -0.56
C LYS A 153 -26.21 16.68 -0.10
N LEU A 154 -25.00 16.97 0.34
CA LEU A 154 -24.54 18.31 0.66
C LEU A 154 -23.89 18.96 -0.56
#